data_43504c51e8d141a7fa50b2c02d012d30
#
_entry.id   43504c51e8d141a7fa50b2c02d012d30
#
_cell.length_a   1.000
_cell.length_b   1.000
_cell.length_c   1.000
_cell.angle_alpha   90.00
_cell.angle_beta   90.00
_cell.angle_gamma   90.00
#
_symmetry.space_group_name_H-M   'P 1'
#
loop_
_entity.id
_entity.type
_entity.pdbx_description
1 polymer ?
#
loop_
_entity_poly.entity_id
_entity_poly.type
_entity_poly.pdbx_seq_one_letter_code
_entity_poly.pdbx_strand_id
1 'polypeptide(L)'
;MPRFLTVALYHFVHLPDRALMRERLEAYCQAREIKGTLLLADEGINGTLAGAEAGVRQLLAHLREDPRLAGLEHKESWSEREPFYRLKVKLKKEIVTLGVDGIDPNRMAGRYVKPEDWNALIAQDDVVLIDTRNDYECGVGTFEGAINPQTSSFSQLPQWVEQQMQPGGVLAEKDGKKPRVAMFCTGGIRCEKSTAFMRTRGFEEVYHLQGGILKYLETVPAAQSSWQGECFVFDERVSVGHGLAPGHFELCRSCRHPLGTGDKQSPLYEDGVSCPRCHDSLTPEQRRSFSERQRQITLARARGQRHIGVPRGRTAPGEAAPGDRGQGSGQDEPSDSAGGDVKTWIATSLRDSQ
;
A
#
# COMPACT_ATOMS: atom_id res chain seq x y z
N MET A 1 -27.32 1.60 -6.72
CA MET A 1 -26.23 0.73 -7.18
C MET A 1 -25.54 0.16 -5.96
N PRO A 2 -25.01 -1.06 -5.98
CA PRO A 2 -24.28 -1.60 -4.84
C PRO A 2 -23.08 -0.68 -4.53
N ARG A 3 -22.90 -0.34 -3.27
CA ARG A 3 -21.73 0.40 -2.78
C ARG A 3 -20.86 -0.56 -1.99
N PHE A 4 -19.58 -0.55 -2.25
CA PHE A 4 -18.60 -1.35 -1.52
C PHE A 4 -17.97 -0.51 -0.42
N LEU A 5 -18.01 -1.03 0.81
CA LEU A 5 -17.26 -0.48 1.92
C LEU A 5 -15.83 -1.03 1.87
N THR A 6 -14.85 -0.13 1.86
CA THR A 6 -13.44 -0.44 2.00
C THR A 6 -12.97 0.00 3.37
N VAL A 7 -12.26 -0.87 4.08
CA VAL A 7 -11.64 -0.58 5.37
C VAL A 7 -10.14 -0.80 5.31
N ALA A 8 -9.39 0.20 5.74
CA ALA A 8 -7.96 0.10 6.00
C ALA A 8 -7.74 0.07 7.51
N LEU A 9 -7.04 -0.94 8.00
CA LEU A 9 -6.82 -1.18 9.42
C LEU A 9 -5.40 -1.62 9.69
N TYR A 10 -4.90 -1.30 10.87
CA TYR A 10 -3.72 -1.92 11.46
C TYR A 10 -3.77 -1.87 12.98
N HIS A 11 -3.09 -2.80 13.62
CA HIS A 11 -2.92 -2.81 15.07
C HIS A 11 -1.64 -3.54 15.45
N PHE A 12 -0.76 -2.86 16.18
CA PHE A 12 0.43 -3.48 16.76
C PHE A 12 0.07 -4.16 18.06
N VAL A 13 0.16 -5.48 18.10
CA VAL A 13 -0.11 -6.31 19.27
C VAL A 13 0.50 -7.69 19.07
N HIS A 14 0.96 -8.33 20.13
CA HIS A 14 1.55 -9.67 20.05
C HIS A 14 0.51 -10.75 19.66
N LEU A 15 0.73 -11.39 18.48
CA LEU A 15 -0.16 -12.43 17.92
C LEU A 15 0.63 -13.74 17.66
N PRO A 16 0.95 -14.51 18.69
CA PRO A 16 1.73 -15.75 18.54
C PRO A 16 0.97 -16.84 17.77
N ASP A 17 -0.35 -16.80 17.81
CA ASP A 17 -1.27 -17.72 17.14
C ASP A 17 -1.70 -17.28 15.74
N ARG A 18 -0.97 -16.34 15.12
CA ARG A 18 -1.29 -15.75 13.79
C ARG A 18 -1.51 -16.77 12.67
N ALA A 19 -0.91 -17.96 12.77
CA ALA A 19 -1.11 -19.00 11.77
C ALA A 19 -2.55 -19.56 11.83
N LEU A 20 -3.05 -19.82 13.01
CA LEU A 20 -4.44 -20.26 13.21
C LEU A 20 -5.43 -19.13 12.88
N MET A 21 -5.11 -17.90 13.29
CA MET A 21 -5.90 -16.71 12.94
C MET A 21 -6.02 -16.54 11.42
N ARG A 22 -4.94 -16.76 10.65
CA ARG A 22 -4.96 -16.69 9.19
C ARG A 22 -6.04 -17.59 8.60
N GLU A 23 -6.06 -18.86 8.99
CA GLU A 23 -7.00 -19.85 8.44
C GLU A 23 -8.46 -19.47 8.76
N ARG A 24 -8.72 -19.06 9.99
CA ARG A 24 -10.06 -18.62 10.44
C ARG A 24 -10.51 -17.35 9.70
N LEU A 25 -9.64 -16.35 9.59
CA LEU A 25 -9.97 -15.08 8.91
C LEU A 25 -10.12 -15.24 7.40
N GLU A 26 -9.33 -16.13 6.77
CA GLU A 26 -9.47 -16.43 5.36
C GLU A 26 -10.85 -17.06 5.08
N ALA A 27 -11.24 -18.07 5.85
CA ALA A 27 -12.55 -18.70 5.73
C ALA A 27 -13.69 -17.72 6.04
N TYR A 28 -13.54 -16.89 7.08
CA TYR A 28 -14.53 -15.89 7.48
C TYR A 28 -14.79 -14.85 6.39
N CYS A 29 -13.71 -14.33 5.78
CA CYS A 29 -13.78 -13.36 4.68
C CYS A 29 -14.34 -13.98 3.40
N GLN A 30 -13.95 -15.22 3.06
CA GLN A 30 -14.45 -15.93 1.88
C GLN A 30 -15.97 -16.14 1.96
N ALA A 31 -16.49 -16.57 3.12
CA ALA A 31 -17.92 -16.77 3.33
C ALA A 31 -18.75 -15.48 3.20
N ARG A 32 -18.12 -14.31 3.26
CA ARG A 32 -18.75 -12.98 3.16
C ARG A 32 -18.35 -12.21 1.90
N GLU A 33 -17.71 -12.89 0.95
CA GLU A 33 -17.24 -12.30 -0.30
C GLU A 33 -16.33 -11.06 -0.11
N ILE A 34 -15.66 -10.98 1.04
CA ILE A 34 -14.71 -9.91 1.34
C ILE A 34 -13.42 -10.16 0.57
N LYS A 35 -12.93 -9.12 -0.09
CA LYS A 35 -11.67 -9.13 -0.86
C LYS A 35 -10.70 -8.11 -0.32
N GLY A 36 -9.42 -8.24 -0.72
CA GLY A 36 -8.35 -7.35 -0.30
C GLY A 36 -7.15 -8.11 0.24
N THR A 37 -6.31 -7.44 0.99
CA THR A 37 -5.11 -8.04 1.59
C THR A 37 -5.14 -7.83 3.09
N LEU A 38 -4.90 -8.91 3.84
CA LEU A 38 -4.71 -8.90 5.27
C LEU A 38 -3.35 -9.54 5.58
N LEU A 39 -2.53 -8.85 6.33
CA LEU A 39 -1.21 -9.30 6.78
C LEU A 39 -1.27 -9.58 8.28
N LEU A 40 -0.73 -10.71 8.68
CA LEU A 40 -0.59 -11.13 10.07
C LEU A 40 0.89 -11.42 10.35
N ALA A 41 1.39 -10.84 11.42
CA ALA A 41 2.73 -11.09 11.94
C ALA A 41 2.67 -11.29 13.45
N ASP A 42 3.80 -11.65 14.05
CA ASP A 42 3.90 -11.74 15.50
C ASP A 42 3.61 -10.40 16.19
N GLU A 43 3.94 -9.29 15.52
CA GLU A 43 3.79 -7.92 15.99
C GLU A 43 2.40 -7.31 15.74
N GLY A 44 1.47 -8.03 15.05
CA GLY A 44 0.13 -7.50 14.83
C GLY A 44 -0.54 -7.86 13.51
N ILE A 45 -1.47 -7.00 13.13
CA ILE A 45 -2.34 -7.11 11.95
C ILE A 45 -2.32 -5.82 11.13
N ASN A 46 -2.34 -5.94 9.80
CA ASN A 46 -2.45 -4.81 8.87
C ASN A 46 -3.20 -5.25 7.60
N GLY A 47 -4.05 -4.40 7.06
CA GLY A 47 -4.70 -4.73 5.81
C GLY A 47 -5.64 -3.67 5.27
N THR A 48 -6.02 -3.89 4.01
CA THR A 48 -7.11 -3.18 3.36
C THR A 48 -8.05 -4.20 2.75
N LEU A 49 -9.30 -4.14 3.14
CA LEU A 49 -10.34 -5.10 2.79
C LEU A 49 -11.59 -4.37 2.31
N ALA A 50 -12.35 -4.98 1.41
CA ALA A 50 -13.58 -4.43 0.91
C ALA A 50 -14.61 -5.50 0.59
N GLY A 51 -15.88 -5.13 0.68
CA GLY A 51 -17.02 -5.98 0.38
C GLY A 51 -18.33 -5.25 0.59
N ALA A 52 -19.42 -6.01 0.62
CA ALA A 52 -20.70 -5.48 1.04
C ALA A 52 -20.62 -4.96 2.49
N GLU A 53 -21.24 -3.82 2.76
CA GLU A 53 -21.17 -3.14 4.07
C GLU A 53 -21.41 -4.09 5.25
N ALA A 54 -22.48 -4.86 5.19
CA ALA A 54 -22.84 -5.78 6.28
C ALA A 54 -21.73 -6.81 6.56
N GLY A 55 -21.12 -7.37 5.51
CA GLY A 55 -20.03 -8.35 5.64
C GLY A 55 -18.77 -7.72 6.26
N VAL A 56 -18.39 -6.51 5.81
CA VAL A 56 -17.22 -5.81 6.33
C VAL A 56 -17.43 -5.39 7.79
N ARG A 57 -18.60 -4.88 8.15
CA ARG A 57 -18.91 -4.55 9.56
C ARG A 57 -18.91 -5.76 10.47
N GLN A 58 -19.42 -6.92 9.98
CA GLN A 58 -19.33 -8.18 10.72
C GLN A 58 -17.87 -8.62 10.92
N LEU A 59 -16.99 -8.44 9.91
CA LEU A 59 -15.57 -8.74 10.06
C LEU A 59 -14.91 -7.85 11.12
N LEU A 60 -15.19 -6.55 11.12
CA LEU A 60 -14.66 -5.64 12.14
C LEU A 60 -15.13 -6.00 13.54
N ALA A 61 -16.40 -6.37 13.69
CA ALA A 61 -16.94 -6.86 14.96
C ALA A 61 -16.23 -8.15 15.39
N HIS A 62 -16.10 -9.11 14.48
CA HIS A 62 -15.43 -10.38 14.75
C HIS A 62 -13.95 -10.21 15.12
N LEU A 63 -13.23 -9.30 14.48
CA LEU A 63 -11.85 -8.99 14.87
C LEU A 63 -11.77 -8.43 16.29
N ARG A 64 -12.73 -7.57 16.70
CA ARG A 64 -12.77 -6.96 18.03
C ARG A 64 -13.28 -7.88 19.15
N GLU A 65 -13.80 -9.07 18.83
CA GLU A 65 -14.08 -10.13 19.80
C GLU A 65 -12.80 -10.67 20.45
N ASP A 66 -11.67 -10.59 19.74
CA ASP A 66 -10.37 -10.88 20.33
C ASP A 66 -9.95 -9.71 21.24
N PRO A 67 -9.74 -9.93 22.55
CA PRO A 67 -9.36 -8.85 23.47
C PRO A 67 -8.10 -8.08 23.06
N ARG A 68 -7.19 -8.75 22.34
CA ARG A 68 -5.96 -8.14 21.81
C ARG A 68 -6.25 -7.12 20.71
N LEU A 69 -7.35 -7.29 19.98
CA LEU A 69 -7.77 -6.45 18.87
C LEU A 69 -8.98 -5.57 19.22
N ALA A 70 -9.43 -5.55 20.47
CA ALA A 70 -10.59 -4.75 20.89
C ALA A 70 -10.42 -3.25 20.57
N GLY A 71 -9.18 -2.73 20.64
CA GLY A 71 -8.83 -1.35 20.29
C GLY A 71 -8.50 -1.13 18.81
N LEU A 72 -8.77 -2.10 17.92
CA LEU A 72 -8.47 -1.98 16.49
C LEU A 72 -9.22 -0.80 15.87
N GLU A 73 -8.46 0.20 15.43
CA GLU A 73 -8.96 1.32 14.63
C GLU A 73 -8.97 0.97 13.14
N HIS A 74 -9.85 1.63 12.39
CA HIS A 74 -9.93 1.48 10.95
C HIS A 74 -10.36 2.79 10.30
N LYS A 75 -10.09 2.90 9.01
CA LYS A 75 -10.55 4.00 8.15
C LYS A 75 -11.50 3.44 7.10
N GLU A 76 -12.59 4.14 6.86
CA GLU A 76 -13.62 3.75 5.91
C GLU A 76 -13.55 4.60 4.63
N SER A 77 -13.84 3.97 3.51
CA SER A 77 -14.09 4.65 2.26
C SER A 77 -15.05 3.85 1.40
N TRP A 78 -15.70 4.51 0.44
CA TRP A 78 -16.76 3.93 -0.36
C TRP A 78 -16.43 3.96 -1.84
N SER A 79 -16.82 2.92 -2.56
CA SER A 79 -16.69 2.86 -4.02
C SER A 79 -17.94 2.26 -4.65
N GLU A 80 -18.26 2.69 -5.88
CA GLU A 80 -19.35 2.09 -6.67
C GLU A 80 -18.90 0.79 -7.34
N ARG A 81 -17.60 0.60 -7.52
CA ARG A 81 -16.99 -0.58 -8.11
C ARG A 81 -16.25 -1.37 -7.05
N GLU A 82 -16.18 -2.69 -7.24
CA GLU A 82 -15.43 -3.59 -6.39
C GLU A 82 -13.91 -3.23 -6.45
N PRO A 83 -13.29 -2.80 -5.32
CA PRO A 83 -11.93 -2.26 -5.36
C PRO A 83 -10.83 -3.32 -5.36
N PHE A 84 -11.18 -4.60 -5.17
CA PHE A 84 -10.22 -5.70 -5.17
C PHE A 84 -10.71 -6.90 -5.95
N TYR A 85 -9.80 -7.59 -6.63
CA TYR A 85 -10.14 -8.78 -7.43
C TYR A 85 -10.14 -10.09 -6.62
N ARG A 86 -9.39 -10.17 -5.52
CA ARG A 86 -9.24 -11.40 -4.72
C ARG A 86 -8.93 -11.10 -3.26
N LEU A 87 -9.19 -12.09 -2.41
CA LEU A 87 -8.72 -12.09 -1.03
C LEU A 87 -7.28 -12.65 -0.94
N LYS A 88 -6.49 -12.07 -0.04
CA LYS A 88 -5.16 -12.59 0.35
C LYS A 88 -5.01 -12.40 1.85
N VAL A 89 -4.90 -13.48 2.61
CA VAL A 89 -4.52 -13.47 4.02
C VAL A 89 -3.12 -14.07 4.13
N LYS A 90 -2.14 -13.26 4.55
CA LYS A 90 -0.71 -13.64 4.48
C LYS A 90 -0.06 -13.58 5.85
N LEU A 91 0.78 -14.57 6.14
CA LEU A 91 1.74 -14.49 7.23
C LEU A 91 2.99 -13.73 6.78
N LYS A 92 3.46 -12.84 7.62
CA LYS A 92 4.64 -12.01 7.41
C LYS A 92 5.54 -12.04 8.65
N LYS A 93 6.80 -11.58 8.50
CA LYS A 93 7.68 -11.33 9.66
C LYS A 93 7.25 -10.06 10.38
N GLU A 94 6.87 -9.03 9.63
CA GLU A 94 6.43 -7.72 10.09
C GLU A 94 5.14 -7.32 9.35
N ILE A 95 4.24 -6.59 10.03
CA ILE A 95 3.01 -6.09 9.39
C ILE A 95 3.29 -4.87 8.49
N VAL A 96 4.41 -4.21 8.70
CA VAL A 96 5.04 -3.23 7.81
C VAL A 96 6.55 -3.39 7.94
N THR A 97 7.24 -3.69 6.84
CA THR A 97 8.62 -4.13 6.87
C THR A 97 9.58 -2.94 7.03
N LEU A 98 10.16 -2.79 8.20
CA LEU A 98 11.28 -1.87 8.47
C LEU A 98 12.63 -2.59 8.34
N GLY A 99 12.67 -3.89 8.66
CA GLY A 99 13.87 -4.70 8.56
C GLY A 99 14.89 -4.49 9.68
N VAL A 100 14.46 -3.97 10.82
CA VAL A 100 15.29 -3.77 12.01
C VAL A 100 14.68 -4.51 13.18
N ASP A 101 15.43 -5.43 13.75
CA ASP A 101 14.97 -6.22 14.89
C ASP A 101 14.84 -5.38 16.17
N GLY A 102 13.90 -5.77 17.03
CA GLY A 102 13.72 -5.15 18.36
C GLY A 102 12.98 -3.81 18.36
N ILE A 103 12.43 -3.38 17.23
CA ILE A 103 11.60 -2.17 17.17
C ILE A 103 10.17 -2.54 17.58
N ASP A 104 9.75 -2.06 18.76
CA ASP A 104 8.40 -2.26 19.28
C ASP A 104 7.67 -0.91 19.39
N PRO A 105 6.75 -0.60 18.47
CA PRO A 105 5.99 0.65 18.50
C PRO A 105 5.15 0.84 19.76
N ASN A 106 4.64 -0.25 20.35
CA ASN A 106 3.81 -0.15 21.58
C ASN A 106 4.57 0.42 22.77
N ARG A 107 5.91 0.32 22.76
CA ARG A 107 6.77 0.76 23.87
C ARG A 107 7.46 2.08 23.59
N MET A 108 7.71 2.41 22.31
CA MET A 108 8.68 3.43 21.94
C MET A 108 8.23 4.36 20.80
N ALA A 109 6.97 4.29 20.35
CA ALA A 109 6.50 5.22 19.32
C ALA A 109 6.73 6.69 19.70
N GLY A 110 6.89 7.53 18.69
CA GLY A 110 6.96 8.98 18.86
C GLY A 110 5.65 9.58 19.38
N ARG A 111 5.64 10.88 19.62
CA ARG A 111 4.44 11.59 20.07
C ARG A 111 3.47 11.78 18.92
N TYR A 112 2.20 11.41 19.11
CA TYR A 112 1.14 11.68 18.17
C TYR A 112 0.81 13.16 18.13
N VAL A 113 0.69 13.72 16.92
CA VAL A 113 0.23 15.09 16.68
C VAL A 113 -1.05 15.01 15.84
N LYS A 114 -2.09 15.63 16.33
CA LYS A 114 -3.37 15.67 15.63
C LYS A 114 -3.29 16.48 14.33
N PRO A 115 -4.11 16.16 13.32
CA PRO A 115 -4.12 16.91 12.07
C PRO A 115 -4.27 18.43 12.23
N GLU A 116 -5.10 18.87 13.16
CA GLU A 116 -5.33 20.29 13.46
C GLU A 116 -4.10 21.03 14.01
N ASP A 117 -3.20 20.32 14.71
CA ASP A 117 -1.98 20.88 15.30
C ASP A 117 -0.75 20.69 14.41
N TRP A 118 -0.88 19.87 13.34
CA TRP A 118 0.22 19.43 12.50
C TRP A 118 0.93 20.60 11.79
N ASN A 119 0.17 21.51 11.18
CA ASN A 119 0.73 22.65 10.46
C ASN A 119 1.58 23.55 11.38
N ALA A 120 1.12 23.77 12.62
CA ALA A 120 1.86 24.57 13.60
C ALA A 120 3.18 23.93 14.02
N LEU A 121 3.25 22.60 14.06
CA LEU A 121 4.49 21.86 14.34
C LEU A 121 5.46 21.96 13.18
N ILE A 122 5.01 21.63 11.96
CA ILE A 122 5.91 21.54 10.79
C ILE A 122 6.39 22.90 10.26
N ALA A 123 5.75 23.99 10.67
CA ALA A 123 6.16 25.36 10.34
C ALA A 123 7.32 25.87 11.24
N GLN A 124 7.77 25.10 12.23
CA GLN A 124 8.86 25.50 13.11
C GLN A 124 10.21 25.19 12.45
N ASP A 125 11.11 26.16 12.42
CA ASP A 125 12.41 26.09 11.73
C ASP A 125 13.36 24.99 12.29
N ASP A 126 13.16 24.58 13.54
CA ASP A 126 13.96 23.56 14.23
C ASP A 126 13.40 22.13 14.06
N VAL A 127 12.33 21.98 13.29
CA VAL A 127 11.68 20.68 13.02
C VAL A 127 12.09 20.14 11.65
N VAL A 128 12.70 18.98 11.64
CA VAL A 128 12.98 18.23 10.40
C VAL A 128 11.76 17.40 10.03
N LEU A 129 11.11 17.76 8.93
CA LEU A 129 9.91 17.05 8.43
C LEU A 129 10.31 15.97 7.43
N ILE A 130 9.93 14.71 7.68
CA ILE A 130 10.32 13.55 6.87
C ILE A 130 9.08 12.80 6.37
N ASP A 131 9.00 12.63 5.05
CA ASP A 131 8.03 11.73 4.41
C ASP A 131 8.58 10.30 4.45
N THR A 132 7.95 9.41 5.21
CA THR A 132 8.41 8.02 5.37
C THR A 132 7.85 7.09 4.29
N ARG A 133 7.22 7.63 3.26
CA ARG A 133 6.70 6.88 2.13
C ARG A 133 7.79 6.61 1.10
N ASN A 134 7.46 5.74 0.15
CA ASN A 134 8.32 5.48 -0.98
C ASN A 134 8.30 6.67 -1.97
N ASP A 135 9.39 6.85 -2.70
CA ASP A 135 9.58 7.93 -3.68
C ASP A 135 8.38 8.11 -4.63
N TYR A 136 7.83 7.02 -5.15
CA TYR A 136 6.68 7.08 -6.07
C TYR A 136 5.40 7.61 -5.41
N GLU A 137 5.24 7.46 -4.09
CA GLU A 137 4.11 8.03 -3.34
C GLU A 137 4.32 9.53 -3.10
N CYS A 138 5.56 9.94 -2.80
CA CYS A 138 5.93 11.34 -2.63
C CYS A 138 5.71 12.14 -3.93
N GLY A 139 5.97 11.53 -5.09
CA GLY A 139 5.74 12.14 -6.40
C GLY A 139 4.27 12.42 -6.73
N VAL A 140 3.31 11.84 -6.01
CA VAL A 140 1.87 12.13 -6.14
C VAL A 140 1.47 13.35 -5.33
N GLY A 141 2.13 13.59 -4.20
CA GLY A 141 1.95 14.73 -3.34
C GLY A 141 2.66 14.54 -2.00
N THR A 142 2.98 15.64 -1.32
CA THR A 142 3.67 15.65 -0.02
C THR A 142 3.37 16.95 0.72
N PHE A 143 3.78 17.07 1.98
CA PHE A 143 3.73 18.35 2.71
C PHE A 143 4.83 19.30 2.23
N GLU A 144 4.52 20.58 2.21
CA GLU A 144 5.52 21.62 1.92
C GLU A 144 6.71 21.53 2.90
N GLY A 145 7.92 21.60 2.36
CA GLY A 145 9.16 21.50 3.17
C GLY A 145 9.53 20.07 3.59
N ALA A 146 8.75 19.05 3.25
CA ALA A 146 9.08 17.68 3.61
C ALA A 146 10.28 17.14 2.84
N ILE A 147 11.16 16.47 3.58
CA ILE A 147 12.29 15.72 2.99
C ILE A 147 11.78 14.38 2.50
N ASN A 148 11.99 14.11 1.20
CA ASN A 148 11.80 12.80 0.60
C ASN A 148 13.10 12.00 0.68
N PRO A 149 13.18 10.89 1.43
CA PRO A 149 14.35 10.02 1.49
C PRO A 149 14.70 9.33 0.17
N GLN A 150 13.84 9.44 -0.85
CA GLN A 150 13.97 8.80 -2.18
C GLN A 150 14.13 7.28 -2.10
N THR A 151 13.50 6.66 -1.13
CA THR A 151 13.52 5.21 -0.94
C THR A 151 12.51 4.52 -1.86
N SER A 152 12.87 3.37 -2.39
CA SER A 152 11.96 2.51 -3.18
C SER A 152 11.15 1.57 -2.29
N SER A 153 11.57 1.37 -1.03
CA SER A 153 10.89 0.59 -0.01
C SER A 153 11.12 1.17 1.38
N PHE A 154 10.16 0.96 2.28
CA PHE A 154 10.25 1.43 3.66
C PHE A 154 11.45 0.83 4.42
N SER A 155 11.88 -0.37 4.07
CA SER A 155 13.05 -1.03 4.68
C SER A 155 14.40 -0.33 4.38
N GLN A 156 14.43 0.63 3.46
CA GLN A 156 15.62 1.45 3.19
C GLN A 156 15.71 2.69 4.10
N LEU A 157 14.62 3.05 4.79
CA LEU A 157 14.59 4.21 5.67
C LEU A 157 15.66 4.17 6.77
N PRO A 158 15.91 3.03 7.46
CA PRO A 158 16.95 2.96 8.47
C PRO A 158 18.34 3.35 7.94
N GLN A 159 18.71 2.85 6.76
CA GLN A 159 19.99 3.19 6.13
C GLN A 159 20.07 4.68 5.79
N TRP A 160 19.00 5.26 5.28
CA TRP A 160 18.94 6.71 5.00
C TRP A 160 19.10 7.53 6.28
N VAL A 161 18.44 7.15 7.37
CA VAL A 161 18.57 7.82 8.68
C VAL A 161 20.02 7.78 9.16
N GLU A 162 20.68 6.62 9.14
CA GLU A 162 22.08 6.49 9.53
C GLU A 162 23.00 7.40 8.71
N GLN A 163 22.74 7.53 7.41
CA GLN A 163 23.49 8.45 6.55
C GLN A 163 23.25 9.91 6.92
N GLN A 164 22.00 10.30 7.21
CA GLN A 164 21.66 11.68 7.57
C GLN A 164 22.11 12.08 8.97
N MET A 165 22.42 11.13 9.83
CA MET A 165 23.01 11.39 11.16
C MET A 165 24.51 11.72 11.10
N GLN A 166 25.17 11.50 9.96
CA GLN A 166 26.58 11.85 9.78
C GLN A 166 26.78 13.37 9.69
N PRO A 167 27.99 13.89 9.98
CA PRO A 167 28.29 15.31 9.86
C PRO A 167 27.87 15.88 8.50
N GLY A 168 27.09 16.95 8.52
CA GLY A 168 26.54 17.59 7.33
C GLY A 168 25.17 17.07 6.88
N GLY A 169 24.70 15.97 7.44
CA GLY A 169 23.33 15.48 7.19
C GLY A 169 22.28 16.26 7.97
N VAL A 170 21.03 16.14 7.53
CA VAL A 170 19.89 16.89 8.12
C VAL A 170 19.51 16.40 9.52
N LEU A 171 19.94 15.21 9.90
CA LEU A 171 19.72 14.60 11.22
C LEU A 171 20.97 14.62 12.09
N ALA A 172 22.05 15.29 11.63
CA ALA A 172 23.26 15.42 12.40
C ALA A 172 23.02 16.21 13.70
N GLU A 173 23.73 15.81 14.74
CA GLU A 173 23.73 16.51 16.02
C GLU A 173 24.38 17.90 15.86
N LYS A 174 23.75 18.92 16.43
CA LYS A 174 24.26 20.29 16.49
C LYS A 174 24.27 20.75 17.95
N ASP A 175 25.40 21.28 18.40
CA ASP A 175 25.58 21.77 19.77
C ASP A 175 25.17 20.77 20.87
N GLY A 176 25.47 19.48 20.65
CA GLY A 176 25.14 18.40 21.57
C GLY A 176 23.67 17.99 21.59
N LYS A 177 22.86 18.44 20.59
CA LYS A 177 21.46 18.13 20.49
C LYS A 177 21.10 17.58 19.10
N LYS A 178 20.28 16.55 19.07
CA LYS A 178 19.64 16.06 17.85
C LYS A 178 18.44 16.93 17.49
N PRO A 179 18.15 17.13 16.20
CA PRO A 179 17.00 17.93 15.78
C PRO A 179 15.68 17.28 16.23
N ARG A 180 14.66 18.11 16.35
CA ARG A 180 13.27 17.65 16.47
C ARG A 180 12.82 17.08 15.13
N VAL A 181 12.14 15.94 15.16
CA VAL A 181 11.75 15.25 13.93
C VAL A 181 10.24 15.04 13.89
N ALA A 182 9.61 15.44 12.79
CA ALA A 182 8.22 15.16 12.48
C ALA A 182 8.13 14.20 11.29
N MET A 183 7.38 13.12 11.42
CA MET A 183 7.28 12.07 10.41
C MET A 183 5.82 11.82 10.03
N PHE A 184 5.57 11.52 8.76
CA PHE A 184 4.24 11.20 8.28
C PHE A 184 4.26 10.08 7.22
N CYS A 185 3.14 9.41 7.07
CA CYS A 185 2.88 8.46 5.98
C CYS A 185 1.39 8.44 5.65
N THR A 186 0.98 7.62 4.69
CA THR A 186 -0.42 7.56 4.22
C THR A 186 -1.42 7.31 5.35
N GLY A 187 -1.21 6.29 6.18
CA GLY A 187 -2.19 5.85 7.20
C GLY A 187 -1.70 5.87 8.64
N GLY A 188 -0.41 6.13 8.90
CA GLY A 188 0.19 6.16 10.24
C GLY A 188 1.08 4.96 10.57
N ILE A 189 0.85 3.78 10.00
CA ILE A 189 1.53 2.53 10.39
C ILE A 189 3.06 2.58 10.24
N ARG A 190 3.59 3.17 9.16
CA ARG A 190 5.05 3.30 8.98
C ARG A 190 5.64 4.22 10.02
N CYS A 191 4.92 5.28 10.40
CA CYS A 191 5.37 6.23 11.40
C CYS A 191 5.48 5.63 12.80
N GLU A 192 4.61 4.70 13.16
CA GLU A 192 4.73 3.95 14.42
C GLU A 192 6.12 3.32 14.56
N LYS A 193 6.55 2.59 13.51
CA LYS A 193 7.86 1.92 13.48
C LYS A 193 9.02 2.88 13.28
N SER A 194 8.90 3.84 12.36
CA SER A 194 10.01 4.76 12.07
C SER A 194 10.31 5.67 13.25
N THR A 195 9.30 6.17 13.96
CA THR A 195 9.53 7.00 15.16
C THR A 195 10.07 6.17 16.32
N ALA A 196 9.62 4.92 16.49
CA ALA A 196 10.23 4.01 17.45
C ALA A 196 11.72 3.77 17.14
N PHE A 197 12.05 3.56 15.86
CA PHE A 197 13.42 3.43 15.39
C PHE A 197 14.24 4.70 15.68
N MET A 198 13.74 5.90 15.36
CA MET A 198 14.40 7.17 15.67
C MET A 198 14.74 7.29 17.16
N ARG A 199 13.83 6.90 18.05
CA ARG A 199 14.06 6.90 19.50
C ARG A 199 15.19 5.94 19.92
N THR A 200 15.34 4.78 19.27
CA THR A 200 16.49 3.90 19.52
C THR A 200 17.83 4.52 19.10
N ARG A 201 17.78 5.50 18.20
CA ARG A 201 18.96 6.28 17.76
C ARG A 201 19.20 7.52 18.63
N GLY A 202 18.47 7.67 19.76
CA GLY A 202 18.65 8.73 20.73
C GLY A 202 18.00 10.07 20.34
N PHE A 203 17.01 10.07 19.43
CA PHE A 203 16.18 11.25 19.22
C PHE A 203 15.13 11.34 20.33
N GLU A 204 15.09 12.44 21.07
CA GLU A 204 14.17 12.64 22.20
C GLU A 204 12.83 13.21 21.74
N GLU A 205 12.85 14.14 20.80
CA GLU A 205 11.67 14.83 20.29
C GLU A 205 11.30 14.32 18.89
N VAL A 206 10.54 13.24 18.88
CA VAL A 206 10.07 12.59 17.65
C VAL A 206 8.54 12.60 17.64
N TYR A 207 7.99 13.14 16.58
CA TYR A 207 6.56 13.35 16.38
C TYR A 207 6.07 12.64 15.14
N HIS A 208 4.80 12.24 15.12
CA HIS A 208 4.17 11.73 13.90
C HIS A 208 2.71 12.13 13.80
N LEU A 209 2.26 12.27 12.54
CA LEU A 209 0.89 12.66 12.22
C LEU A 209 -0.09 11.55 12.59
N GLN A 210 -0.98 11.84 13.55
CA GLN A 210 -2.02 10.90 13.99
C GLN A 210 -2.99 10.58 12.85
N GLY A 211 -3.13 9.29 12.55
CA GLY A 211 -3.96 8.82 11.46
C GLY A 211 -3.41 9.08 10.06
N GLY A 212 -2.19 9.67 9.95
CA GLY A 212 -1.49 9.92 8.70
C GLY A 212 -2.16 10.94 7.80
N ILE A 213 -1.67 11.01 6.55
CA ILE A 213 -2.15 11.94 5.52
C ILE A 213 -3.65 11.80 5.27
N LEU A 214 -4.18 10.58 5.27
CA LEU A 214 -5.61 10.37 5.03
C LEU A 214 -6.47 11.07 6.09
N LYS A 215 -6.08 11.00 7.37
CA LYS A 215 -6.82 11.72 8.43
C LYS A 215 -6.68 13.22 8.31
N TYR A 216 -5.51 13.70 7.93
CA TYR A 216 -5.27 15.11 7.66
C TYR A 216 -6.14 15.64 6.52
N LEU A 217 -6.17 14.96 5.37
CA LEU A 217 -6.99 15.34 4.21
C LEU A 217 -8.50 15.24 4.46
N GLU A 218 -8.91 14.38 5.39
CA GLU A 218 -10.30 14.26 5.82
C GLU A 218 -10.73 15.43 6.71
N THR A 219 -9.86 15.93 7.59
CA THR A 219 -10.22 16.83 8.69
C THR A 219 -9.76 18.27 8.51
N VAL A 220 -8.60 18.51 7.87
CA VAL A 220 -8.08 19.85 7.64
C VAL A 220 -8.66 20.43 6.37
N PRO A 221 -9.31 21.62 6.43
CA PRO A 221 -9.86 22.26 5.23
C PRO A 221 -8.77 22.57 4.20
N ALA A 222 -9.08 22.44 2.91
CA ALA A 222 -8.12 22.69 1.82
C ALA A 222 -7.45 24.07 1.88
N ALA A 223 -8.20 25.11 2.30
CA ALA A 223 -7.67 26.47 2.43
C ALA A 223 -6.65 26.66 3.57
N GLN A 224 -6.54 25.70 4.49
CA GLN A 224 -5.61 25.71 5.63
C GLN A 224 -4.52 24.64 5.47
N SER A 225 -4.55 23.90 4.37
CA SER A 225 -3.70 22.76 4.17
C SER A 225 -2.29 23.14 3.74
N SER A 226 -1.28 22.53 4.36
CA SER A 226 0.12 22.53 3.91
C SER A 226 0.42 21.36 2.96
N TRP A 227 -0.58 20.52 2.66
CA TRP A 227 -0.45 19.40 1.73
C TRP A 227 -0.48 19.89 0.28
N GLN A 228 0.45 19.39 -0.54
CA GLN A 228 0.53 19.68 -1.97
C GLN A 228 0.27 18.42 -2.78
N GLY A 229 -0.61 18.50 -3.79
CA GLY A 229 -0.96 17.38 -4.65
C GLY A 229 -2.00 16.43 -4.03
N GLU A 230 -1.93 15.15 -4.41
CA GLU A 230 -2.85 14.08 -3.97
C GLU A 230 -2.11 13.04 -3.12
N CYS A 231 -2.83 12.26 -2.33
CA CYS A 231 -2.25 11.19 -1.54
C CYS A 231 -2.40 9.86 -2.27
N PHE A 232 -1.29 9.16 -2.54
CA PHE A 232 -1.33 7.82 -3.08
C PHE A 232 -2.01 6.84 -2.12
N VAL A 233 -2.92 6.01 -2.66
CA VAL A 233 -3.61 4.94 -1.94
C VAL A 233 -3.44 3.60 -2.68
N PHE A 234 -3.49 2.49 -1.92
CA PHE A 234 -3.17 1.15 -2.43
C PHE A 234 -4.40 0.39 -2.96
N ASP A 235 -5.40 1.10 -3.46
CA ASP A 235 -6.59 0.53 -4.08
C ASP A 235 -6.81 1.08 -5.51
N GLU A 236 -7.91 0.70 -6.16
CA GLU A 236 -8.20 1.08 -7.56
C GLU A 236 -8.43 2.60 -7.76
N ARG A 237 -8.51 3.39 -6.70
CA ARG A 237 -8.57 4.86 -6.80
C ARG A 237 -7.22 5.48 -7.12
N VAL A 238 -6.13 4.79 -6.76
CA VAL A 238 -4.73 5.19 -6.92
C VAL A 238 -4.33 6.43 -6.10
N SER A 239 -5.17 7.45 -6.06
CA SER A 239 -4.92 8.67 -5.28
C SER A 239 -6.22 9.29 -4.76
N VAL A 240 -6.10 10.09 -3.71
CA VAL A 240 -7.19 10.86 -3.12
C VAL A 240 -6.73 12.27 -2.77
N GLY A 241 -7.63 13.23 -2.88
CA GLY A 241 -7.43 14.61 -2.46
C GLY A 241 -8.14 14.93 -1.14
N HIS A 242 -8.34 16.22 -0.85
CA HIS A 242 -9.11 16.71 0.31
C HIS A 242 -10.52 16.14 0.33
N GLY A 243 -11.01 15.84 1.54
CA GLY A 243 -12.28 15.14 1.76
C GLY A 243 -12.25 13.70 1.27
N LEU A 244 -11.06 13.14 1.02
CA LEU A 244 -10.83 11.80 0.47
C LEU A 244 -11.52 11.58 -0.88
N ALA A 245 -11.76 12.66 -1.64
CA ALA A 245 -12.29 12.60 -2.99
C ALA A 245 -11.30 11.84 -3.90
N PRO A 246 -11.80 10.99 -4.84
CA PRO A 246 -10.92 10.32 -5.81
C PRO A 246 -10.06 11.31 -6.58
N GLY A 247 -8.79 10.99 -6.73
CA GLY A 247 -7.82 11.79 -7.46
C GLY A 247 -7.80 11.50 -8.97
N HIS A 248 -6.77 12.03 -9.63
CA HIS A 248 -6.63 11.97 -11.08
C HIS A 248 -5.56 10.98 -11.56
N PHE A 249 -4.76 10.43 -10.64
CA PHE A 249 -3.71 9.49 -10.99
C PHE A 249 -4.28 8.12 -11.36
N GLU A 250 -3.58 7.45 -12.28
CA GLU A 250 -3.83 6.05 -12.64
C GLU A 250 -2.53 5.25 -12.48
N LEU A 251 -2.62 3.92 -12.44
CA LEU A 251 -1.42 3.09 -12.35
C LEU A 251 -0.95 2.65 -13.74
N CYS A 252 0.33 2.79 -14.01
CA CYS A 252 0.97 2.07 -15.10
C CYS A 252 0.76 0.57 -14.93
N ARG A 253 0.16 -0.09 -15.91
CA ARG A 253 -0.15 -1.53 -15.81
C ARG A 253 1.08 -2.43 -15.88
N SER A 254 2.24 -1.87 -16.24
CA SER A 254 3.52 -2.58 -16.30
C SER A 254 4.34 -2.42 -15.03
N CYS A 255 4.78 -1.21 -14.71
CA CYS A 255 5.63 -0.96 -13.56
C CYS A 255 4.87 -0.54 -12.28
N ARG A 256 3.57 -0.31 -12.36
CA ARG A 256 2.70 0.11 -11.25
C ARG A 256 3.01 1.49 -10.67
N HIS A 257 3.80 2.28 -11.35
CA HIS A 257 4.04 3.67 -10.98
C HIS A 257 2.77 4.51 -11.20
N PRO A 258 2.43 5.46 -10.33
CA PRO A 258 1.32 6.39 -10.57
C PRO A 258 1.62 7.27 -11.80
N LEU A 259 0.61 7.47 -12.61
CA LEU A 259 0.66 8.25 -13.85
C LEU A 259 -0.22 9.48 -13.71
N GLY A 260 0.38 10.65 -13.83
CA GLY A 260 -0.34 11.91 -13.99
C GLY A 260 -0.77 12.14 -15.44
N THR A 261 -1.49 13.26 -15.66
CA THR A 261 -1.98 13.63 -17.00
C THR A 261 -0.85 13.80 -18.01
N GLY A 262 0.28 14.40 -17.60
CA GLY A 262 1.44 14.62 -18.44
C GLY A 262 2.14 13.33 -18.90
N ASP A 263 2.16 12.30 -18.04
CA ASP A 263 2.76 11.01 -18.38
C ASP A 263 2.05 10.33 -19.55
N LYS A 264 0.72 10.46 -19.62
CA LYS A 264 -0.10 9.89 -20.68
C LYS A 264 0.01 10.63 -22.00
N GLN A 265 0.47 11.87 -22.01
CA GLN A 265 0.73 12.66 -23.22
C GLN A 265 2.11 12.38 -23.79
N SER A 266 2.97 11.71 -23.06
CA SER A 266 4.33 11.36 -23.50
C SER A 266 4.30 10.36 -24.66
N PRO A 267 5.18 10.51 -25.68
CA PRO A 267 5.33 9.52 -26.74
C PRO A 267 5.84 8.16 -26.25
N LEU A 268 6.37 8.08 -25.02
CA LEU A 268 6.81 6.85 -24.38
C LEU A 268 5.68 6.11 -23.65
N TYR A 269 4.47 6.70 -23.62
CA TYR A 269 3.30 6.06 -23.03
C TYR A 269 2.58 5.18 -24.06
N GLU A 270 2.41 3.92 -23.69
CA GLU A 270 1.60 2.95 -24.44
C GLU A 270 0.66 2.25 -23.44
N ASP A 271 -0.67 2.42 -23.64
CA ASP A 271 -1.67 1.89 -22.69
C ASP A 271 -1.50 0.40 -22.42
N GLY A 272 -1.38 0.06 -21.16
CA GLY A 272 -1.17 -1.32 -20.70
C GLY A 272 0.22 -1.89 -20.91
N VAL A 273 1.13 -1.18 -21.59
CA VAL A 273 2.46 -1.68 -21.99
C VAL A 273 3.60 -0.90 -21.35
N SER A 274 3.63 0.43 -21.46
CA SER A 274 4.73 1.24 -20.93
C SER A 274 4.27 2.62 -20.48
N CYS A 275 5.11 3.25 -19.65
CA CYS A 275 5.03 4.67 -19.33
C CYS A 275 6.41 5.30 -19.45
N PRO A 276 6.55 6.64 -19.40
CA PRO A 276 7.86 7.30 -19.53
C PRO A 276 8.93 6.73 -18.59
N ARG A 277 8.54 6.27 -17.41
CA ARG A 277 9.46 5.73 -16.41
C ARG A 277 9.97 4.32 -16.74
N CYS A 278 9.15 3.46 -17.32
CA CYS A 278 9.52 2.06 -17.57
C CYS A 278 9.80 1.73 -19.04
N HIS A 279 9.55 2.67 -19.95
CA HIS A 279 9.67 2.42 -21.39
C HIS A 279 11.04 1.82 -21.76
N ASP A 280 12.14 2.45 -21.32
CA ASP A 280 13.50 2.06 -21.70
C ASP A 280 14.05 0.88 -20.88
N SER A 281 13.37 0.51 -19.78
CA SER A 281 13.77 -0.62 -18.93
C SER A 281 13.09 -1.93 -19.30
N LEU A 282 12.10 -1.92 -20.20
CA LEU A 282 11.38 -3.12 -20.61
C LEU A 282 12.17 -3.94 -21.60
N THR A 283 12.34 -5.24 -21.32
CA THR A 283 12.88 -6.17 -22.32
C THR A 283 11.88 -6.39 -23.47
N PRO A 284 12.35 -6.81 -24.66
CA PRO A 284 11.45 -7.14 -25.77
C PRO A 284 10.40 -8.20 -25.42
N GLU A 285 10.75 -9.19 -24.57
CA GLU A 285 9.85 -10.22 -24.09
C GLU A 285 8.77 -9.64 -23.18
N GLN A 286 9.16 -8.79 -22.24
CA GLN A 286 8.22 -8.09 -21.35
C GLN A 286 7.24 -7.24 -22.14
N ARG A 287 7.73 -6.46 -23.11
CA ARG A 287 6.90 -5.62 -23.97
C ARG A 287 5.89 -6.47 -24.74
N ARG A 288 6.31 -7.57 -25.38
CA ARG A 288 5.40 -8.52 -26.06
C ARG A 288 4.33 -9.09 -25.13
N SER A 289 4.75 -9.53 -23.92
CA SER A 289 3.82 -10.09 -22.92
C SER A 289 2.79 -9.06 -22.45
N PHE A 290 3.20 -7.80 -22.24
CA PHE A 290 2.30 -6.74 -21.83
C PHE A 290 1.36 -6.31 -22.94
N SER A 291 1.82 -6.21 -24.18
CA SER A 291 0.99 -5.94 -25.35
C SER A 291 -0.07 -7.04 -25.56
N GLU A 292 0.32 -8.30 -25.45
CA GLU A 292 -0.63 -9.41 -25.56
C GLU A 292 -1.66 -9.38 -24.41
N ARG A 293 -1.24 -9.15 -23.19
CA ARG A 293 -2.16 -8.96 -22.05
C ARG A 293 -3.15 -7.84 -22.32
N GLN A 294 -2.68 -6.67 -22.80
CA GLN A 294 -3.54 -5.53 -23.11
C GLN A 294 -4.53 -5.87 -24.23
N ARG A 295 -4.07 -6.56 -25.27
CA ARG A 295 -4.94 -7.06 -26.34
C ARG A 295 -6.05 -7.95 -25.80
N GLN A 296 -5.74 -8.89 -24.92
CA GLN A 296 -6.74 -9.78 -24.30
C GLN A 296 -7.73 -9.01 -23.42
N ILE A 297 -7.27 -8.02 -22.67
CA ILE A 297 -8.14 -7.14 -21.87
C ILE A 297 -9.12 -6.39 -22.79
N THR A 298 -8.64 -5.84 -23.90
CA THR A 298 -9.47 -5.10 -24.87
C THR A 298 -10.52 -6.01 -25.51
N LEU A 299 -10.12 -7.21 -25.93
CA LEU A 299 -11.05 -8.21 -26.49
C LEU A 299 -12.11 -8.65 -25.47
N ALA A 300 -11.72 -8.89 -24.22
CA ALA A 300 -12.67 -9.26 -23.18
C ALA A 300 -13.67 -8.13 -22.90
N ARG A 301 -13.20 -6.88 -22.83
CA ARG A 301 -14.08 -5.71 -22.68
C ARG A 301 -15.07 -5.56 -23.82
N ALA A 302 -14.63 -5.76 -25.07
CA ALA A 302 -15.51 -5.73 -26.25
C ALA A 302 -16.61 -6.80 -26.19
N ARG A 303 -16.38 -7.91 -25.49
CA ARG A 303 -17.33 -9.01 -25.25
C ARG A 303 -18.15 -8.85 -23.97
N GLY A 304 -18.03 -7.74 -23.24
CA GLY A 304 -18.67 -7.54 -21.95
C GLY A 304 -18.12 -8.45 -20.82
N GLN A 305 -16.95 -9.06 -21.02
CA GLN A 305 -16.35 -10.03 -20.09
C GLN A 305 -15.22 -9.38 -19.28
N ARG A 306 -14.95 -9.90 -18.07
CA ARG A 306 -13.77 -9.56 -17.29
C ARG A 306 -12.61 -10.51 -17.64
N HIS A 307 -11.43 -9.95 -17.94
CA HIS A 307 -10.20 -10.73 -18.16
C HIS A 307 -9.32 -10.83 -16.91
N ILE A 308 -9.24 -9.76 -16.13
CA ILE A 308 -8.39 -9.69 -14.91
C ILE A 308 -9.19 -10.21 -13.71
N GLY A 309 -8.55 -11.07 -12.90
CA GLY A 309 -9.12 -11.60 -11.64
C GLY A 309 -9.99 -12.85 -11.82
N VAL A 310 -10.16 -13.36 -13.03
CA VAL A 310 -10.84 -14.65 -13.27
C VAL A 310 -9.83 -15.79 -13.02
N PRO A 311 -10.14 -16.80 -12.18
CA PRO A 311 -9.29 -17.97 -12.00
C PRO A 311 -9.15 -18.74 -13.33
N ARG A 312 -7.93 -19.16 -13.67
CA ARG A 312 -7.72 -20.07 -14.82
C ARG A 312 -8.49 -21.36 -14.54
N GLY A 313 -9.46 -21.71 -15.39
CA GLY A 313 -10.23 -22.97 -15.32
C GLY A 313 -11.68 -22.88 -14.85
N ARG A 314 -12.22 -21.69 -14.56
CA ARG A 314 -13.68 -21.50 -14.38
C ARG A 314 -14.25 -20.73 -15.56
N THR A 315 -14.92 -21.47 -16.45
CA THR A 315 -15.90 -20.88 -17.39
C THR A 315 -17.04 -20.27 -16.58
N ALA A 316 -17.49 -19.07 -16.96
CA ALA A 316 -18.67 -18.46 -16.36
C ALA A 316 -19.88 -19.41 -16.45
N PRO A 317 -20.76 -19.46 -15.44
CA PRO A 317 -21.97 -20.28 -15.55
C PRO A 317 -22.84 -19.70 -16.69
N GLY A 318 -22.98 -20.42 -17.78
CA GLY A 318 -23.89 -20.03 -18.87
C GLY A 318 -23.51 -20.42 -20.29
N GLU A 319 -22.40 -21.10 -20.57
CA GLU A 319 -22.16 -21.60 -21.94
C GLU A 319 -21.83 -23.11 -21.94
N ALA A 320 -22.74 -23.90 -22.47
CA ALA A 320 -22.51 -25.30 -22.82
C ALA A 320 -21.54 -25.36 -24.00
N ALA A 321 -20.45 -26.11 -23.86
CA ALA A 321 -19.52 -26.38 -24.95
C ALA A 321 -20.12 -27.32 -25.97
N PRO A 322 -19.92 -27.08 -27.29
CA PRO A 322 -20.16 -28.13 -28.30
C PRO A 322 -19.03 -29.17 -28.19
N GLY A 323 -19.44 -30.43 -28.17
CA GLY A 323 -18.55 -31.57 -28.03
C GLY A 323 -17.51 -31.67 -29.12
N ASP A 324 -16.31 -32.00 -28.75
CA ASP A 324 -15.31 -32.57 -29.65
C ASP A 324 -14.82 -33.93 -29.12
N ARG A 325 -14.83 -34.92 -30.01
CA ARG A 325 -14.31 -36.27 -29.84
C ARG A 325 -12.89 -36.30 -30.37
N GLY A 326 -11.98 -36.90 -29.65
CA GLY A 326 -10.75 -37.34 -30.32
C GLY A 326 -9.57 -37.56 -29.41
N GLN A 327 -9.26 -38.78 -29.20
CA GLN A 327 -8.12 -39.48 -28.64
C GLN A 327 -6.74 -38.84 -28.94
N GLY A 328 -5.80 -38.98 -28.01
CA GLY A 328 -4.37 -38.87 -28.30
C GLY A 328 -3.49 -38.83 -27.06
N SER A 329 -2.92 -39.96 -26.73
CA SER A 329 -1.85 -40.22 -25.76
C SER A 329 -0.57 -39.43 -26.06
N GLY A 330 0.18 -39.02 -25.04
CA GLY A 330 1.59 -38.59 -25.19
C GLY A 330 2.12 -37.88 -23.96
N GLN A 331 2.94 -38.57 -23.20
CA GLN A 331 3.84 -38.08 -22.17
C GLN A 331 4.82 -37.10 -22.81
N ASP A 332 5.13 -36.03 -22.09
CA ASP A 332 6.51 -35.57 -21.83
C ASP A 332 6.45 -34.23 -21.08
N GLU A 333 7.01 -34.23 -19.89
CA GLU A 333 7.44 -33.00 -19.22
C GLU A 333 8.67 -32.43 -19.93
N PRO A 334 8.85 -31.13 -19.95
CA PRO A 334 10.16 -30.55 -19.77
C PRO A 334 10.24 -29.51 -18.66
N SER A 335 11.22 -29.72 -17.86
CA SER A 335 12.00 -28.87 -16.95
C SER A 335 11.83 -27.36 -17.09
N ASP A 336 11.51 -26.77 -15.97
CA ASP A 336 11.55 -25.37 -15.62
C ASP A 336 13.00 -24.83 -15.64
N SER A 337 13.26 -23.82 -16.45
CA SER A 337 14.43 -22.97 -16.25
C SER A 337 14.21 -21.56 -16.84
N ALA A 338 14.35 -20.56 -15.95
CA ALA A 338 14.63 -19.14 -16.22
C ALA A 338 13.52 -18.30 -16.84
N GLY A 339 12.63 -17.78 -16.00
CA GLY A 339 11.83 -16.59 -16.25
C GLY A 339 11.84 -15.68 -15.02
N GLY A 340 12.70 -14.67 -15.02
CA GLY A 340 12.76 -13.65 -13.98
C GLY A 340 11.40 -12.97 -13.81
N ASP A 341 10.83 -13.16 -12.65
CA ASP A 341 9.41 -12.99 -12.38
C ASP A 341 9.06 -11.52 -12.08
N VAL A 342 8.52 -10.81 -13.07
CA VAL A 342 7.88 -9.48 -12.88
C VAL A 342 6.78 -9.51 -11.79
N LYS A 343 6.24 -10.70 -11.48
CA LYS A 343 5.37 -10.91 -10.32
C LYS A 343 6.08 -10.67 -9.00
N THR A 344 7.39 -10.81 -8.95
CA THR A 344 8.20 -10.59 -7.75
C THR A 344 8.29 -9.10 -7.41
N TRP A 345 8.35 -8.23 -8.39
CA TRP A 345 8.44 -6.77 -8.17
C TRP A 345 7.13 -6.16 -7.62
N ILE A 346 5.97 -6.56 -8.18
CA ILE A 346 4.65 -6.16 -7.67
C ILE A 346 4.44 -6.69 -6.23
N ALA A 347 4.93 -7.90 -5.98
CA ALA A 347 4.85 -8.50 -4.65
C ALA A 347 5.86 -7.86 -3.68
N THR A 348 6.96 -7.26 -4.15
CA THR A 348 7.96 -6.61 -3.29
C THR A 348 7.52 -5.18 -2.92
N SER A 349 7.03 -4.38 -3.87
CA SER A 349 6.53 -3.03 -3.56
C SER A 349 5.27 -3.05 -2.68
N LEU A 350 4.37 -4.02 -2.87
CA LEU A 350 3.26 -4.29 -1.93
C LEU A 350 3.72 -5.07 -0.68
N ARG A 351 4.90 -5.68 -0.70
CA ARG A 351 5.48 -6.36 0.47
C ARG A 351 6.11 -5.39 1.46
N ASP A 352 6.62 -4.29 0.99
CA ASP A 352 7.37 -3.34 1.81
C ASP A 352 6.54 -2.11 2.21
N SER A 353 5.33 -1.94 1.66
CA SER A 353 4.43 -0.80 1.92
C SER A 353 3.16 -1.17 2.69
N GLN A 354 2.94 -2.45 2.95
CA GLN A 354 1.81 -2.93 3.77
C GLN A 354 2.29 -3.93 4.80
#